data_8ac1dcfc6506425558e0d7e873387d02
#
_entry.id   8ac1dcfc6506425558e0d7e873387d02
#
_cell.length_a   1.000
_cell.length_b   1.000
_cell.length_c   1.000
_cell.angle_alpha   90.00
_cell.angle_beta   90.00
_cell.angle_gamma   90.00
#
_symmetry.space_group_name_H-M   'P 1'
#
loop_
_entity.id
_entity.type
_entity.pdbx_description
1 polymer ?
#
loop_
_entity_poly.entity_id
_entity_poly.type
_entity_poly.pdbx_seq_one_letter_code
_entity_poly.pdbx_strand_id
1 'polypeptide(L)'
;NSIVVVQDEEIVKVHVHTLKPGEALNLAQRFGEFVKLKIENMQEQADTIQNNVGSIVGVDDKSTKSKSEPKETAVISVCAGDGLKDAFLELHCDYVVSGGQTMNPSTEDMVQAVRDVNAKNVIILPNNSNIIMTAQQTATILEDEVNVIVIPTKTIPQGLSACIMFNPDATLDDNVVEMNEAVGNVKTGQVTFAIKDTNIDGVEIKANDY
;
A
#
# COMPACT_ATOMS: atom_id res chain seq x y z
N ASN A 1 19.35 -2.05 -13.29
CA ASN A 1 19.40 -0.59 -13.52
C ASN A 1 18.17 -0.21 -14.33
N SER A 2 17.24 0.49 -13.74
CA SER A 2 16.07 1.06 -14.42
C SER A 2 16.13 2.57 -14.33
N ILE A 3 15.70 3.25 -15.38
CA ILE A 3 15.55 4.69 -15.41
C ILE A 3 14.20 5.02 -16.06
N VAL A 4 13.44 5.89 -15.40
CA VAL A 4 12.18 6.42 -15.92
C VAL A 4 12.28 7.93 -15.92
N VAL A 5 11.95 8.57 -17.04
CA VAL A 5 11.97 10.01 -17.21
C VAL A 5 10.60 10.46 -17.68
N VAL A 6 10.01 11.40 -16.98
CA VAL A 6 8.72 12.01 -17.32
C VAL A 6 8.92 13.53 -17.31
N GLN A 7 8.49 14.20 -18.37
CA GLN A 7 8.46 15.65 -18.45
C GLN A 7 7.03 16.16 -18.29
N ASP A 8 6.86 17.16 -17.44
CA ASP A 8 5.61 17.86 -17.22
C ASP A 8 5.90 19.36 -17.21
N GLU A 9 5.48 20.06 -18.27
CA GLU A 9 5.79 21.48 -18.52
C GLU A 9 7.30 21.78 -18.42
N GLU A 10 7.71 22.55 -17.41
CA GLU A 10 9.11 22.93 -17.16
C GLU A 10 9.81 21.99 -16.18
N ILE A 11 9.13 20.99 -15.64
CA ILE A 11 9.67 20.06 -14.66
C ILE A 11 9.96 18.70 -15.31
N VAL A 12 11.18 18.21 -15.14
CA VAL A 12 11.55 16.85 -15.50
C VAL A 12 11.69 16.00 -14.24
N LYS A 13 10.87 14.94 -14.17
CA LYS A 13 10.93 13.97 -13.08
C LYS A 13 11.72 12.76 -13.56
N VAL A 14 12.80 12.47 -12.84
CA VAL A 14 13.66 11.31 -13.13
C VAL A 14 13.62 10.35 -11.96
N HIS A 15 13.32 9.11 -12.23
CA HIS A 15 13.43 8.00 -11.29
C HIS A 15 14.52 7.05 -11.79
N VAL A 16 15.53 6.80 -10.96
CA VAL A 16 16.67 5.98 -11.35
C VAL A 16 17.11 5.06 -10.21
N HIS A 17 17.30 3.78 -10.55
CA HIS A 17 17.93 2.82 -9.65
C HIS A 17 19.42 2.71 -10.00
N THR A 18 20.30 3.08 -9.09
CA THR A 18 21.73 3.08 -9.31
C THR A 18 22.49 2.73 -8.03
N LEU A 19 23.63 2.06 -8.18
CA LEU A 19 24.58 1.84 -7.09
C LEU A 19 25.46 3.05 -6.81
N LYS A 20 25.36 4.10 -7.67
CA LYS A 20 26.18 5.32 -7.57
C LYS A 20 25.31 6.57 -7.65
N PRO A 21 24.52 6.86 -6.62
CA PRO A 21 23.56 7.98 -6.64
C PRO A 21 24.25 9.34 -6.88
N GLY A 22 25.45 9.53 -6.34
CA GLY A 22 26.23 10.77 -6.55
C GLY A 22 26.58 11.03 -8.01
N GLU A 23 26.93 10.01 -8.80
CA GLU A 23 27.19 10.16 -10.24
C GLU A 23 25.90 10.54 -11.00
N ALA A 24 24.77 9.93 -10.65
CA ALA A 24 23.47 10.24 -11.24
C ALA A 24 23.06 11.69 -10.96
N LEU A 25 23.24 12.16 -9.73
CA LEU A 25 22.96 13.55 -9.36
C LEU A 25 23.87 14.55 -10.09
N ASN A 26 25.17 14.29 -10.13
CA ASN A 26 26.13 15.14 -10.84
C ASN A 26 25.80 15.24 -12.34
N LEU A 27 25.29 14.15 -12.94
CA LEU A 27 24.85 14.18 -14.32
C LEU A 27 23.56 14.99 -14.49
N ALA A 28 22.56 14.77 -13.63
CA ALA A 28 21.27 15.44 -13.69
C ALA A 28 21.41 16.96 -13.51
N GLN A 29 22.29 17.42 -12.63
CA GLN A 29 22.54 18.84 -12.36
C GLN A 29 23.05 19.62 -13.58
N ARG A 30 23.58 18.94 -14.60
CA ARG A 30 24.00 19.60 -15.84
C ARG A 30 22.83 20.07 -16.70
N PHE A 31 21.62 19.54 -16.44
CA PHE A 31 20.41 19.83 -17.21
C PHE A 31 19.46 20.80 -16.51
N GLY A 32 19.71 21.14 -15.24
CA GLY A 32 18.88 22.08 -14.49
C GLY A 32 19.11 22.00 -12.98
N GLU A 33 18.38 22.82 -12.25
CA GLU A 33 18.39 22.85 -10.79
C GLU A 33 17.43 21.81 -10.20
N PHE A 34 17.77 21.28 -9.01
CA PHE A 34 16.89 20.35 -8.33
C PHE A 34 15.81 21.09 -7.55
N VAL A 35 14.56 20.87 -7.91
CA VAL A 35 13.39 21.36 -7.18
C VAL A 35 13.10 20.47 -5.97
N LYS A 36 13.26 19.13 -6.14
CA LYS A 36 13.05 18.14 -5.08
C LYS A 36 13.97 16.94 -5.30
N LEU A 37 14.62 16.51 -4.23
CA LEU A 37 15.46 15.31 -4.21
C LEU A 37 14.92 14.30 -3.20
N LYS A 38 14.82 13.03 -3.61
CA LYS A 38 14.55 11.89 -2.75
C LYS A 38 15.60 10.82 -3.06
N ILE A 39 16.36 10.41 -2.07
CA ILE A 39 17.36 9.34 -2.18
C ILE A 39 17.05 8.32 -1.10
N GLU A 40 16.85 7.08 -1.50
CA GLU A 40 16.56 5.97 -0.60
C GLU A 40 17.58 4.86 -0.85
N ASN A 41 18.10 4.28 0.23
CA ASN A 41 18.96 3.12 0.14
C ASN A 41 18.11 1.84 0.17
N MET A 42 17.89 1.24 -1.00
CA MET A 42 17.08 0.04 -1.13
C MET A 42 17.71 -1.18 -0.42
N GLN A 43 19.01 -1.18 -0.14
CA GLN A 43 19.65 -2.23 0.66
C GLN A 43 19.32 -2.09 2.15
N GLU A 44 19.27 -0.88 2.68
CA GLU A 44 18.83 -0.63 4.07
C GLU A 44 17.33 -0.96 4.25
N GLN A 45 16.51 -0.72 3.23
CA GLN A 45 15.11 -1.16 3.23
C GLN A 45 15.01 -2.70 3.28
N ALA A 46 15.81 -3.41 2.48
CA ALA A 46 15.86 -4.87 2.51
C ALA A 46 16.42 -5.41 3.84
N ASP A 47 17.46 -4.77 4.39
CA ASP A 47 18.08 -5.13 5.68
C ASP A 47 17.17 -4.76 6.87
N THR A 48 16.39 -3.68 6.76
CA THR A 48 15.39 -3.29 7.77
C THR A 48 14.21 -4.26 7.77
N ILE A 49 13.81 -4.77 6.60
CA ILE A 49 12.81 -5.83 6.48
C ILE A 49 13.34 -7.13 7.09
N GLN A 50 14.61 -7.48 6.86
CA GLN A 50 15.24 -8.66 7.48
C GLN A 50 15.48 -8.50 8.99
N ASN A 51 15.73 -7.27 9.48
CA ASN A 51 15.98 -7.00 10.90
C ASN A 51 14.68 -6.70 11.67
N ASN A 52 13.61 -6.23 11.04
CA ASN A 52 12.29 -6.04 11.68
C ASN A 52 11.48 -7.34 11.82
N VAL A 53 11.90 -8.42 11.18
CA VAL A 53 11.42 -9.77 11.51
C VAL A 53 11.95 -10.25 12.89
N GLY A 54 12.87 -9.48 13.49
CA GLY A 54 13.52 -9.82 14.78
C GLY A 54 13.04 -9.03 16.00
N SER A 55 12.04 -8.14 15.91
CA SER A 55 11.60 -7.33 17.04
C SER A 55 10.08 -7.25 17.17
N ILE A 56 9.42 -8.39 17.25
CA ILE A 56 8.13 -8.52 17.92
C ILE A 56 8.45 -9.13 19.28
N VAL A 57 8.39 -8.27 20.31
CA VAL A 57 8.55 -8.66 21.70
C VAL A 57 7.41 -9.57 22.10
N GLY A 58 7.75 -10.80 22.42
CA GLY A 58 7.08 -11.59 23.42
C GLY A 58 5.78 -12.30 23.04
N VAL A 59 5.88 -13.36 22.26
CA VAL A 59 5.33 -14.66 22.65
C VAL A 59 6.32 -15.71 22.14
N ASP A 60 6.90 -16.44 23.09
CA ASP A 60 7.68 -17.65 22.80
C ASP A 60 6.82 -18.63 22.00
N ASP A 61 7.10 -18.77 20.74
CA ASP A 61 6.94 -20.09 20.14
C ASP A 61 7.99 -20.30 19.05
N LYS A 62 8.93 -21.18 19.36
CA LYS A 62 9.81 -21.83 18.41
C LYS A 62 8.95 -22.73 17.54
N SER A 63 8.41 -22.22 16.45
CA SER A 63 7.92 -23.08 15.39
C SER A 63 8.80 -22.91 14.15
N THR A 64 9.70 -23.86 14.00
CA THR A 64 10.15 -24.40 12.72
C THR A 64 9.10 -24.12 11.63
N LYS A 65 9.55 -23.65 10.44
CA LYS A 65 8.77 -23.63 9.19
C LYS A 65 8.20 -25.04 8.92
N SER A 66 7.17 -25.43 9.63
CA SER A 66 6.26 -26.47 9.20
C SER A 66 5.42 -25.83 8.08
N LYS A 67 5.30 -26.52 6.96
CA LYS A 67 4.28 -26.22 5.94
C LYS A 67 2.92 -26.35 6.64
N SER A 68 2.43 -25.26 7.25
CA SER A 68 1.04 -25.17 7.66
C SER A 68 0.20 -25.24 6.38
N GLU A 69 -0.90 -25.95 6.43
CA GLU A 69 -1.87 -25.93 5.33
C GLU A 69 -2.22 -24.48 5.03
N PRO A 70 -2.32 -24.09 3.74
CA PRO A 70 -2.66 -22.70 3.38
C PRO A 70 -4.03 -22.35 3.96
N LYS A 71 -4.18 -21.12 4.46
CA LYS A 71 -5.47 -20.59 4.89
C LYS A 71 -6.45 -20.62 3.72
N GLU A 72 -7.73 -20.77 3.99
CA GLU A 72 -8.74 -20.72 2.93
C GLU A 72 -8.84 -19.32 2.35
N THR A 73 -8.95 -18.30 3.21
CA THR A 73 -9.01 -16.89 2.80
C THR A 73 -8.17 -16.04 3.75
N ALA A 74 -7.37 -15.11 3.21
CA ALA A 74 -6.63 -14.10 3.96
C ALA A 74 -7.01 -12.69 3.50
N VAL A 75 -6.90 -11.73 4.41
CA VAL A 75 -7.14 -10.31 4.14
C VAL A 75 -5.84 -9.52 4.26
N ILE A 76 -5.52 -8.74 3.23
CA ILE A 76 -4.39 -7.82 3.20
C ILE A 76 -4.92 -6.39 3.13
N SER A 77 -4.43 -5.52 4.00
CA SER A 77 -4.77 -4.10 3.98
C SER A 77 -3.55 -3.24 3.70
N VAL A 78 -3.76 -2.07 3.12
CA VAL A 78 -2.71 -1.06 2.94
C VAL A 78 -2.98 0.12 3.87
N CYS A 79 -2.03 0.45 4.73
CA CYS A 79 -2.11 1.66 5.55
C CYS A 79 -0.73 2.16 5.96
N ALA A 80 -0.68 3.38 6.51
CA ALA A 80 0.52 3.98 7.06
C ALA A 80 0.32 4.27 8.56
N GLY A 81 1.36 4.01 9.35
CA GLY A 81 1.39 4.24 10.78
C GLY A 81 0.99 3.02 11.61
N ASP A 82 1.71 2.85 12.74
CA ASP A 82 1.61 1.64 13.57
C ASP A 82 0.23 1.46 14.19
N GLY A 83 -0.41 2.53 14.65
CA GLY A 83 -1.76 2.43 15.24
C GLY A 83 -2.85 1.97 14.27
N LEU A 84 -2.77 2.34 12.97
CA LEU A 84 -3.69 1.81 11.96
C LEU A 84 -3.35 0.37 11.60
N LYS A 85 -2.08 0.03 11.55
CA LYS A 85 -1.63 -1.35 11.35
C LYS A 85 -2.18 -2.27 12.44
N ASP A 86 -2.02 -1.87 13.69
CA ASP A 86 -2.52 -2.64 14.84
C ASP A 86 -4.04 -2.80 14.77
N ALA A 87 -4.78 -1.72 14.45
CA ALA A 87 -6.22 -1.76 14.30
C ALA A 87 -6.68 -2.73 13.19
N PHE A 88 -6.01 -2.76 12.04
CA PHE A 88 -6.32 -3.72 10.98
C PHE A 88 -6.03 -5.17 11.40
N LEU A 89 -4.91 -5.41 12.08
CA LEU A 89 -4.56 -6.75 12.58
C LEU A 89 -5.54 -7.26 13.63
N GLU A 90 -6.05 -6.38 14.51
CA GLU A 90 -7.11 -6.71 15.49
C GLU A 90 -8.45 -7.04 14.80
N LEU A 91 -8.69 -6.55 13.59
CA LEU A 91 -9.91 -6.77 12.80
C LEU A 91 -9.76 -7.89 11.76
N HIS A 92 -9.03 -8.95 12.08
CA HIS A 92 -8.84 -10.12 11.22
C HIS A 92 -8.08 -9.89 9.91
N CYS A 93 -7.38 -8.77 9.76
CA CYS A 93 -6.44 -8.59 8.67
C CYS A 93 -5.19 -9.42 8.93
N ASP A 94 -4.77 -10.24 7.97
CA ASP A 94 -3.63 -11.16 8.13
C ASP A 94 -2.31 -10.47 7.89
N TYR A 95 -2.29 -9.45 7.04
CA TYR A 95 -1.09 -8.72 6.67
C TYR A 95 -1.39 -7.26 6.35
N VAL A 96 -0.49 -6.37 6.74
CA VAL A 96 -0.61 -4.94 6.43
C VAL A 96 0.62 -4.48 5.65
N VAL A 97 0.38 -4.08 4.40
CA VAL A 97 1.40 -3.45 3.55
C VAL A 97 1.53 -1.99 3.94
N SER A 98 2.75 -1.53 4.19
CA SER A 98 3.00 -0.12 4.50
C SER A 98 2.82 0.74 3.25
N GLY A 99 1.88 1.68 3.31
CA GLY A 99 1.59 2.57 2.20
C GLY A 99 0.46 3.55 2.52
N GLY A 100 0.31 4.57 1.69
CA GLY A 100 -0.70 5.60 1.92
C GLY A 100 -0.59 6.76 0.94
N GLN A 101 -1.11 7.94 1.29
CA GLN A 101 -1.20 9.09 0.39
C GLN A 101 0.15 9.59 -0.17
N THR A 102 1.23 9.43 0.59
CA THR A 102 2.56 9.92 0.21
C THR A 102 3.52 8.83 -0.24
N MET A 103 3.19 7.56 -0.01
CA MET A 103 4.03 6.41 -0.34
C MET A 103 3.15 5.26 -0.82
N ASN A 104 3.08 5.09 -2.14
CA ASN A 104 2.38 3.96 -2.72
C ASN A 104 3.30 2.73 -2.69
N PRO A 105 2.83 1.57 -2.21
CA PRO A 105 3.58 0.33 -2.31
C PRO A 105 3.80 -0.03 -3.78
N SER A 106 4.90 -0.69 -4.07
CA SER A 106 5.13 -1.22 -5.40
C SER A 106 4.28 -2.46 -5.66
N THR A 107 4.10 -2.83 -6.92
CA THR A 107 3.43 -4.10 -7.28
C THR A 107 4.20 -5.30 -6.71
N GLU A 108 5.53 -5.21 -6.64
CA GLU A 108 6.41 -6.24 -6.09
C GLU A 108 6.20 -6.44 -4.59
N ASP A 109 6.04 -5.34 -3.82
CA ASP A 109 5.71 -5.40 -2.38
C ASP A 109 4.36 -6.08 -2.14
N MET A 110 3.37 -5.79 -2.99
CA MET A 110 2.04 -6.39 -2.91
C MET A 110 2.07 -7.88 -3.27
N VAL A 111 2.80 -8.26 -4.32
CA VAL A 111 3.00 -9.67 -4.73
C VAL A 111 3.65 -10.46 -3.59
N GLN A 112 4.69 -9.87 -2.97
CA GLN A 112 5.37 -10.53 -1.86
C GLN A 112 4.42 -10.70 -0.66
N ALA A 113 3.64 -9.68 -0.31
CA ALA A 113 2.65 -9.77 0.76
C ALA A 113 1.62 -10.88 0.53
N VAL A 114 1.12 -11.03 -0.72
CA VAL A 114 0.19 -12.12 -1.07
C VAL A 114 0.83 -13.49 -0.90
N ARG A 115 2.09 -13.65 -1.29
CA ARG A 115 2.82 -14.92 -1.11
C ARG A 115 3.11 -15.23 0.36
N ASP A 116 3.38 -14.20 1.17
CA ASP A 116 3.72 -14.35 2.59
C ASP A 116 2.54 -14.82 3.45
N VAL A 117 1.31 -14.43 3.11
CA VAL A 117 0.11 -14.87 3.86
C VAL A 117 -0.26 -16.33 3.64
N ASN A 118 0.28 -16.99 2.61
CA ASN A 118 0.09 -18.42 2.31
C ASN A 118 -1.39 -18.86 2.39
N ALA A 119 -2.23 -18.25 1.56
CA ALA A 119 -3.66 -18.53 1.49
C ALA A 119 -4.07 -18.93 0.06
N LYS A 120 -5.21 -19.64 -0.07
CA LYS A 120 -5.79 -20.00 -1.38
C LYS A 120 -6.46 -18.80 -2.04
N ASN A 121 -7.13 -18.00 -1.23
CA ASN A 121 -7.79 -16.76 -1.65
C ASN A 121 -7.23 -15.58 -0.84
N VAL A 122 -7.00 -14.46 -1.49
CA VAL A 122 -6.52 -13.24 -0.82
C VAL A 122 -7.41 -12.07 -1.20
N ILE A 123 -7.95 -11.39 -0.19
CA ILE A 123 -8.70 -10.15 -0.37
C ILE A 123 -7.76 -8.98 -0.09
N ILE A 124 -7.64 -8.04 -1.03
CA ILE A 124 -6.81 -6.84 -0.86
C ILE A 124 -7.69 -5.62 -0.67
N LEU A 125 -7.40 -4.84 0.38
CA LEU A 125 -8.03 -3.57 0.73
C LEU A 125 -7.01 -2.43 0.53
N PRO A 126 -7.03 -1.73 -0.62
CA PRO A 126 -6.04 -0.70 -0.96
C PRO A 126 -6.11 0.57 -0.12
N ASN A 127 -7.31 0.94 0.37
CA ASN A 127 -7.60 2.13 1.20
C ASN A 127 -7.16 3.47 0.61
N ASN A 128 -6.83 3.49 -0.66
CA ASN A 128 -6.42 4.68 -1.39
C ASN A 128 -6.68 4.48 -2.89
N SER A 129 -7.29 5.46 -3.54
CA SER A 129 -7.61 5.40 -4.97
C SER A 129 -6.37 5.16 -5.86
N ASN A 130 -5.21 5.68 -5.45
CA ASN A 130 -3.96 5.55 -6.21
C ASN A 130 -3.36 4.12 -6.12
N ILE A 131 -3.76 3.34 -5.12
CA ILE A 131 -3.23 1.99 -4.87
C ILE A 131 -4.12 0.92 -5.50
N ILE A 132 -5.38 1.23 -5.83
CA ILE A 132 -6.33 0.27 -6.43
C ILE A 132 -5.75 -0.36 -7.70
N MET A 133 -5.13 0.43 -8.57
CA MET A 133 -4.54 -0.07 -9.81
C MET A 133 -3.36 -1.03 -9.53
N THR A 134 -2.52 -0.71 -8.57
CA THR A 134 -1.41 -1.59 -8.15
C THR A 134 -1.94 -2.92 -7.60
N ALA A 135 -2.98 -2.89 -6.78
CA ALA A 135 -3.63 -4.10 -6.27
C ALA A 135 -4.24 -4.96 -7.39
N GLN A 136 -4.89 -4.32 -8.38
CA GLN A 136 -5.43 -5.03 -9.56
C GLN A 136 -4.32 -5.65 -10.42
N GLN A 137 -3.20 -4.96 -10.62
CA GLN A 137 -2.04 -5.51 -11.30
C GLN A 137 -1.47 -6.71 -10.55
N THR A 138 -1.41 -6.65 -9.22
CA THR A 138 -0.99 -7.78 -8.39
C THR A 138 -1.91 -9.00 -8.60
N ALA A 139 -3.22 -8.79 -8.64
CA ALA A 139 -4.18 -9.86 -8.92
C ALA A 139 -3.93 -10.50 -10.29
N THR A 140 -3.67 -9.69 -11.32
CA THR A 140 -3.36 -10.20 -12.67
C THR A 140 -2.05 -10.98 -12.71
N ILE A 141 -1.01 -10.53 -12.01
CA ILE A 141 0.29 -11.23 -11.99
C ILE A 141 0.20 -12.59 -11.31
N LEU A 142 -0.68 -12.72 -10.31
CA LEU A 142 -0.81 -13.93 -9.50
C LEU A 142 -2.00 -14.81 -9.89
N GLU A 143 -2.69 -14.52 -11.00
CA GLU A 143 -3.92 -15.22 -11.41
C GLU A 143 -3.78 -16.75 -11.54
N ASP A 144 -2.59 -17.23 -11.89
CA ASP A 144 -2.27 -18.64 -12.00
C ASP A 144 -1.78 -19.27 -10.67
N GLU A 145 -1.47 -18.46 -9.65
CA GLU A 145 -0.89 -18.92 -8.38
C GLU A 145 -1.92 -18.87 -7.24
N VAL A 146 -2.62 -17.75 -7.08
CA VAL A 146 -3.51 -17.44 -5.96
C VAL A 146 -4.72 -16.67 -6.46
N ASN A 147 -5.91 -17.00 -5.97
CA ASN A 147 -7.11 -16.23 -6.28
C ASN A 147 -7.10 -14.91 -5.50
N VAL A 148 -6.76 -13.80 -6.16
CA VAL A 148 -6.67 -12.48 -5.54
C VAL A 148 -7.87 -11.62 -5.92
N ILE A 149 -8.62 -11.15 -4.92
CA ILE A 149 -9.78 -10.27 -5.08
C ILE A 149 -9.46 -8.89 -4.50
N VAL A 150 -9.71 -7.84 -5.26
CA VAL A 150 -9.53 -6.46 -4.81
C VAL A 150 -10.89 -5.84 -4.49
N ILE A 151 -11.11 -5.50 -3.23
CA ILE A 151 -12.25 -4.67 -2.82
C ILE A 151 -11.79 -3.20 -2.90
N PRO A 152 -12.38 -2.37 -3.78
CA PRO A 152 -11.81 -1.07 -4.15
C PRO A 152 -12.05 0.01 -3.08
N THR A 153 -11.54 -0.22 -1.87
CA THR A 153 -11.55 0.75 -0.77
C THR A 153 -10.69 1.96 -1.12
N LYS A 154 -11.24 3.16 -0.97
CA LYS A 154 -10.59 4.43 -1.30
C LYS A 154 -10.09 5.18 -0.08
N THR A 155 -10.51 4.76 1.11
CA THR A 155 -10.23 5.43 2.38
C THR A 155 -10.03 4.41 3.50
N ILE A 156 -9.30 4.78 4.54
CA ILE A 156 -9.08 3.94 5.73
C ILE A 156 -10.40 3.54 6.39
N PRO A 157 -11.38 4.44 6.62
CA PRO A 157 -12.68 4.05 7.18
C PRO A 157 -13.40 2.98 6.36
N GLN A 158 -13.32 3.01 5.02
CA GLN A 158 -13.86 1.97 4.17
C GLN A 158 -13.16 0.62 4.38
N GLY A 159 -11.83 0.62 4.50
CA GLY A 159 -11.07 -0.60 4.76
C GLY A 159 -11.40 -1.21 6.13
N LEU A 160 -11.47 -0.38 7.17
CA LEU A 160 -11.85 -0.84 8.51
C LEU A 160 -13.27 -1.44 8.51
N SER A 161 -14.22 -0.78 7.84
CA SER A 161 -15.59 -1.28 7.71
C SER A 161 -15.65 -2.62 6.97
N ALA A 162 -14.87 -2.77 5.91
CA ALA A 162 -14.75 -4.04 5.20
C ALA A 162 -14.17 -5.16 6.08
N CYS A 163 -13.09 -4.87 6.84
CA CYS A 163 -12.49 -5.84 7.76
C CYS A 163 -13.47 -6.29 8.85
N ILE A 164 -14.30 -5.40 9.39
CA ILE A 164 -15.31 -5.74 10.41
C ILE A 164 -16.33 -6.76 9.87
N MET A 165 -16.65 -6.68 8.57
CA MET A 165 -17.61 -7.59 7.94
C MET A 165 -17.00 -8.91 7.48
N PHE A 166 -15.68 -9.02 7.45
CA PHE A 166 -15.02 -10.27 7.09
C PHE A 166 -15.32 -11.37 8.11
N ASN A 167 -15.83 -12.49 7.62
CA ASN A 167 -16.09 -13.68 8.43
C ASN A 167 -15.25 -14.86 7.90
N PRO A 168 -14.27 -15.33 8.67
CA PRO A 168 -13.39 -16.43 8.23
C PRO A 168 -14.13 -17.77 8.02
N ASP A 169 -15.33 -17.93 8.60
CA ASP A 169 -16.16 -19.13 8.46
C ASP A 169 -17.16 -19.06 7.28
N ALA A 170 -17.30 -17.90 6.64
CA ALA A 170 -18.16 -17.71 5.48
C ALA A 170 -17.45 -18.07 4.17
N THR A 171 -18.22 -18.24 3.10
CA THR A 171 -17.63 -18.43 1.77
C THR A 171 -16.94 -17.17 1.27
N LEU A 172 -16.02 -17.31 0.30
CA LEU A 172 -15.36 -16.17 -0.32
C LEU A 172 -16.35 -15.19 -0.94
N ASP A 173 -17.34 -15.72 -1.67
CA ASP A 173 -18.36 -14.92 -2.36
C ASP A 173 -19.22 -14.13 -1.38
N ASP A 174 -19.65 -14.75 -0.28
CA ASP A 174 -20.41 -14.07 0.78
C ASP A 174 -19.56 -12.93 1.40
N ASN A 175 -18.31 -13.19 1.73
CA ASN A 175 -17.40 -12.18 2.24
C ASN A 175 -17.24 -11.00 1.27
N VAL A 176 -17.04 -11.28 -0.01
CA VAL A 176 -16.88 -10.24 -1.03
C VAL A 176 -18.13 -9.37 -1.14
N VAL A 177 -19.32 -9.98 -1.08
CA VAL A 177 -20.60 -9.25 -1.11
C VAL A 177 -20.74 -8.35 0.12
N GLU A 178 -20.63 -8.91 1.32
CA GLU A 178 -20.82 -8.19 2.59
C GLU A 178 -19.79 -7.07 2.77
N MET A 179 -18.53 -7.33 2.44
CA MET A 179 -17.47 -6.34 2.52
C MET A 179 -17.68 -5.18 1.52
N ASN A 180 -18.12 -5.46 0.28
CA ASN A 180 -18.46 -4.40 -0.69
C ASN A 180 -19.67 -3.57 -0.26
N GLU A 181 -20.71 -4.19 0.31
CA GLU A 181 -21.85 -3.47 0.86
C GLU A 181 -21.42 -2.53 2.01
N ALA A 182 -20.58 -3.02 2.91
CA ALA A 182 -20.03 -2.20 3.99
C ALA A 182 -19.25 -0.99 3.46
N VAL A 183 -18.39 -1.19 2.45
CA VAL A 183 -17.65 -0.11 1.78
C VAL A 183 -18.61 0.93 1.18
N GLY A 184 -19.69 0.48 0.54
CA GLY A 184 -20.70 1.36 -0.06
C GLY A 184 -21.45 2.24 0.94
N ASN A 185 -21.60 1.77 2.17
CA ASN A 185 -22.31 2.50 3.24
C ASN A 185 -21.44 3.54 3.95
N VAL A 186 -20.09 3.49 3.79
CA VAL A 186 -19.19 4.44 4.44
C VAL A 186 -19.13 5.78 3.69
N LYS A 187 -19.43 6.86 4.40
CA LYS A 187 -19.17 8.23 3.93
C LYS A 187 -17.95 8.76 4.67
N THR A 188 -16.91 9.10 3.92
CA THR A 188 -15.66 9.63 4.48
C THR A 188 -15.58 11.13 4.29
N GLY A 189 -15.40 11.87 5.38
CA GLY A 189 -15.02 13.28 5.36
C GLY A 189 -13.51 13.41 5.61
N GLN A 190 -12.88 14.32 4.89
CA GLN A 190 -11.45 14.61 5.03
C GLN A 190 -11.24 16.11 5.21
N VAL A 191 -10.49 16.49 6.23
CA VAL A 191 -10.03 17.87 6.41
C VAL A 191 -8.56 17.91 5.99
N THR A 192 -8.23 18.83 5.09
CA THR A 192 -6.86 19.03 4.60
C THR A 192 -6.61 20.51 4.40
N PHE A 193 -5.38 20.89 4.19
CA PHE A 193 -5.02 22.27 3.86
C PHE A 193 -4.57 22.39 2.40
N ALA A 194 -4.82 23.55 1.81
CA ALA A 194 -4.39 23.83 0.45
C ALA A 194 -2.87 24.09 0.39
N ILE A 195 -2.17 23.40 -0.51
CA ILE A 195 -0.74 23.61 -0.74
C ILE A 195 -0.49 24.87 -1.59
N LYS A 196 -1.44 25.24 -2.42
CA LYS A 196 -1.40 26.41 -3.32
C LYS A 196 -2.77 27.04 -3.46
N ASP A 197 -2.80 28.29 -3.90
CA ASP A 197 -4.04 28.96 -4.24
C ASP A 197 -4.77 28.18 -5.34
N THR A 198 -6.06 27.94 -5.14
CA THR A 198 -6.91 27.21 -6.09
C THR A 198 -8.34 27.71 -6.03
N ASN A 199 -9.15 27.34 -7.00
CA ASN A 199 -10.60 27.59 -6.98
C ASN A 199 -11.30 26.24 -7.20
N ILE A 200 -12.20 25.88 -6.30
CA ILE A 200 -13.02 24.67 -6.40
C ILE A 200 -14.48 25.08 -6.33
N ASP A 201 -15.23 24.77 -7.38
CA ASP A 201 -16.67 25.08 -7.50
C ASP A 201 -17.02 26.56 -7.23
N GLY A 202 -16.14 27.48 -7.62
CA GLY A 202 -16.33 28.93 -7.44
C GLY A 202 -15.88 29.48 -6.08
N VAL A 203 -15.37 28.63 -5.19
CA VAL A 203 -14.79 29.04 -3.90
C VAL A 203 -13.28 29.22 -4.06
N GLU A 204 -12.81 30.45 -3.81
CA GLU A 204 -11.38 30.74 -3.75
C GLU A 204 -10.79 30.17 -2.46
N ILE A 205 -9.76 29.34 -2.60
CA ILE A 205 -9.02 28.73 -1.49
C ILE A 205 -7.58 29.18 -1.60
N LYS A 206 -7.03 29.77 -0.56
CA LYS A 206 -5.63 30.19 -0.51
C LYS A 206 -4.73 29.13 0.07
N ALA A 207 -3.46 29.18 -0.27
CA ALA A 207 -2.46 28.29 0.32
C ALA A 207 -2.50 28.39 1.86
N ASN A 208 -2.55 27.22 2.51
CA ASN A 208 -2.70 26.98 3.94
C ASN A 208 -4.13 27.20 4.51
N ASP A 209 -5.15 27.47 3.68
CA ASP A 209 -6.54 27.38 4.13
C ASP A 209 -6.94 25.92 4.39
N TYR A 210 -7.82 25.68 5.41
CA TYR A 210 -8.37 24.38 5.79
C TYR A 210 -9.79 24.22 5.26
#